data_f7ace8b62a98c3e40936ced3b23f0f59
#
_entry.id   f7ace8b62a98c3e40936ced3b23f0f59
#
_cell.length_a   1.000
_cell.length_b   1.000
_cell.length_c   1.000
_cell.angle_alpha   90.00
_cell.angle_beta   90.00
_cell.angle_gamma   90.00
#
_symmetry.space_group_name_H-M   'P 1'
#
loop_
_entity.id
_entity.type
_entity.pdbx_description
1 polymer ?
#
loop_
_entity_poly.entity_id
_entity_poly.type
_entity_poly.pdbx_seq_one_letter_code
_entity_poly.pdbx_strand_id
1 'polypeptide(L)'
;MTQQQFQKTMGTAAVFSAVVLGGMIISSGHGLAADDDESKIQRGLAIAPVPLNLAGKDRALVGLGSYIVNAQADCNGCHTSAPLNMPWLEWVPGGIPYFGQRPTRVNPQYYLGGGQHFTSIPGLPDIISRNLTPDKTGRPEGGRSFEEFAQVLRTGVDLDHLHPNLPPPFDGSRLQIMPWPAFQNMTDHDLRAIYEYLSAIPCIEGPPAPNPLHNDCQ
;
A
#
# COMPACT_ATOMS: atom_id res chain seq x y z
N MET A 1 -56.93 63.74 41.86
CA MET A 1 -58.09 62.98 42.40
C MET A 1 -57.77 61.53 42.15
N THR A 2 -57.53 60.92 43.13
CA THR A 2 -57.84 60.00 44.17
C THR A 2 -57.12 58.67 43.96
N GLN A 3 -56.13 58.38 44.72
CA GLN A 3 -56.12 57.62 46.00
C GLN A 3 -56.48 56.14 45.87
N GLN A 4 -55.50 55.36 46.34
CA GLN A 4 -55.60 54.23 47.27
C GLN A 4 -55.91 52.87 46.64
N GLN A 5 -55.40 51.73 47.11
CA GLN A 5 -54.73 51.29 48.34
C GLN A 5 -54.04 49.93 48.10
N PHE A 6 -52.96 49.75 48.76
CA PHE A 6 -52.50 48.61 49.53
C PHE A 6 -53.25 47.28 49.44
N GLN A 7 -52.50 46.22 49.07
CA GLN A 7 -52.46 45.05 49.96
C GLN A 7 -51.23 44.18 49.71
N LYS A 8 -50.58 43.88 50.84
CA LYS A 8 -49.50 42.91 50.99
C LYS A 8 -50.03 41.50 50.85
N THR A 9 -49.33 40.63 50.16
CA THR A 9 -49.34 39.19 50.55
C THR A 9 -47.92 38.66 50.32
N MET A 10 -47.38 38.11 51.43
CA MET A 10 -46.17 37.33 51.51
C MET A 10 -46.37 36.02 50.74
N GLY A 11 -45.44 35.64 49.92
CA GLY A 11 -45.44 34.36 49.24
C GLY A 11 -43.98 33.91 48.95
N THR A 12 -43.55 33.09 49.87
CA THR A 12 -42.52 32.01 49.80
C THR A 12 -41.49 32.04 48.60
N ALA A 13 -40.26 32.30 48.96
CA ALA A 13 -39.11 32.08 48.08
C ALA A 13 -38.92 30.55 47.88
N ALA A 14 -39.14 30.08 46.69
CA ALA A 14 -38.70 28.76 46.24
C ALA A 14 -37.29 28.88 45.66
N VAL A 15 -36.33 28.36 46.39
CA VAL A 15 -34.96 28.23 45.92
C VAL A 15 -34.92 27.07 44.93
N PHE A 16 -34.88 27.35 43.62
CA PHE A 16 -34.53 26.35 42.62
C PHE A 16 -33.02 26.20 42.56
N SER A 17 -32.53 25.13 43.19
CA SER A 17 -31.18 24.65 42.97
C SER A 17 -31.06 24.09 41.54
N ALA A 18 -30.48 24.86 40.64
CA ALA A 18 -30.11 24.35 39.34
C ALA A 18 -28.86 23.44 39.48
N VAL A 19 -29.10 22.12 39.46
CA VAL A 19 -28.05 21.15 39.31
C VAL A 19 -27.56 21.23 37.84
N VAL A 20 -26.46 21.93 37.64
CA VAL A 20 -25.73 21.89 36.37
C VAL A 20 -25.01 20.54 36.31
N LEU A 21 -25.66 19.55 35.68
CA LEU A 21 -24.98 18.34 35.21
C LEU A 21 -24.04 18.75 34.10
N GLY A 22 -22.78 18.99 34.48
CA GLY A 22 -21.70 19.12 33.53
C GLY A 22 -21.50 17.80 32.79
N GLY A 23 -22.19 17.64 31.65
CA GLY A 23 -21.87 16.57 30.71
C GLY A 23 -20.44 16.77 30.20
N MET A 24 -19.50 15.98 30.69
CA MET A 24 -18.22 15.78 30.04
C MET A 24 -18.50 15.19 28.66
N ILE A 25 -18.43 16.02 27.62
CA ILE A 25 -18.34 15.56 26.26
C ILE A 25 -16.90 15.05 26.14
N ILE A 26 -16.71 13.75 26.37
CA ILE A 26 -15.50 13.04 25.96
C ILE A 26 -15.62 12.98 24.43
N SER A 27 -15.09 13.99 23.75
CA SER A 27 -14.89 13.97 22.31
C SER A 27 -13.81 12.93 22.06
N SER A 28 -14.21 11.70 21.77
CA SER A 28 -13.32 10.64 21.33
C SER A 28 -12.75 11.05 19.99
N GLY A 29 -11.54 11.58 20.00
CA GLY A 29 -10.77 11.97 18.80
C GLY A 29 -10.32 10.77 17.95
N HIS A 30 -11.05 9.66 17.96
CA HIS A 30 -10.75 8.46 17.18
C HIS A 30 -11.48 8.44 15.82
N GLY A 31 -12.43 9.37 15.60
CA GLY A 31 -13.27 9.33 14.39
C GLY A 31 -12.50 9.61 13.08
N LEU A 32 -11.65 10.63 13.08
CA LEU A 32 -11.06 11.12 11.82
C LEU A 32 -10.00 10.17 11.23
N ALA A 33 -9.20 9.52 12.07
CA ALA A 33 -8.18 8.57 11.58
C ALA A 33 -8.82 7.26 11.09
N ALA A 34 -9.86 6.78 11.76
CA ALA A 34 -10.60 5.59 11.32
C ALA A 34 -11.36 5.83 10.02
N ASP A 35 -11.92 7.02 9.82
CA ASP A 35 -12.59 7.41 8.58
C ASP A 35 -11.60 7.52 7.41
N ASP A 36 -10.36 7.99 7.65
CA ASP A 36 -9.33 8.08 6.60
C ASP A 36 -8.84 6.70 6.17
N ASP A 37 -8.60 5.78 7.09
CA ASP A 37 -8.20 4.41 6.77
C ASP A 37 -9.32 3.65 6.06
N GLU A 38 -10.56 3.77 6.50
CA GLU A 38 -11.71 3.17 5.81
C GLU A 38 -11.85 3.70 4.39
N SER A 39 -11.65 5.00 4.17
CA SER A 39 -11.65 5.62 2.84
C SER A 39 -10.56 5.03 1.94
N LYS A 40 -9.34 4.82 2.46
CA LYS A 40 -8.22 4.20 1.74
C LYS A 40 -8.52 2.74 1.41
N ILE A 41 -9.08 1.99 2.36
CA ILE A 41 -9.46 0.57 2.17
C ILE A 41 -10.47 0.44 1.03
N GLN A 42 -11.56 1.19 1.08
CA GLN A 42 -12.60 1.16 0.05
C GLN A 42 -12.04 1.59 -1.32
N ARG A 43 -11.24 2.65 -1.33
CA ARG A 43 -10.58 3.11 -2.55
C ARG A 43 -9.63 2.06 -3.10
N GLY A 44 -8.82 1.44 -2.25
CA GLY A 44 -7.87 0.40 -2.65
C GLY A 44 -8.55 -0.81 -3.30
N LEU A 45 -9.64 -1.28 -2.69
CA LEU A 45 -10.44 -2.36 -3.28
C LEU A 45 -11.05 -1.98 -4.64
N ALA A 46 -11.43 -0.72 -4.82
CA ALA A 46 -12.02 -0.23 -6.06
C ALA A 46 -11.01 -0.03 -7.19
N ILE A 47 -9.73 0.27 -6.88
CA ILE A 47 -8.67 0.53 -7.86
C ILE A 47 -7.79 -0.69 -8.14
N ALA A 48 -7.99 -1.80 -7.44
CA ALA A 48 -7.24 -3.03 -7.68
C ALA A 48 -7.38 -3.44 -9.17
N PRO A 49 -6.27 -3.51 -9.93
CA PRO A 49 -6.37 -3.70 -11.38
C PRO A 49 -6.58 -5.16 -11.79
N VAL A 50 -6.51 -6.08 -10.83
CA VAL A 50 -6.66 -7.53 -11.03
C VAL A 50 -7.64 -8.11 -10.01
N PRO A 51 -8.28 -9.25 -10.29
CA PRO A 51 -9.12 -9.92 -9.32
C PRO A 51 -8.38 -10.26 -8.03
N LEU A 52 -9.02 -10.09 -6.88
CA LEU A 52 -8.45 -10.38 -5.57
C LEU A 52 -9.01 -11.68 -5.00
N ASN A 53 -8.13 -12.57 -4.57
CA ASN A 53 -8.50 -13.73 -3.78
C ASN A 53 -8.54 -13.33 -2.29
N LEU A 54 -9.75 -13.11 -1.77
CA LEU A 54 -9.97 -12.70 -0.38
C LEU A 54 -10.23 -13.89 0.56
N ALA A 55 -10.17 -15.13 0.08
CA ALA A 55 -10.42 -16.30 0.90
C ALA A 55 -9.37 -16.41 2.03
N GLY A 56 -9.83 -16.38 3.28
CA GLY A 56 -8.96 -16.46 4.45
C GLY A 56 -8.09 -15.23 4.73
N LYS A 57 -8.33 -14.12 4.03
CA LYS A 57 -7.55 -12.87 4.18
C LYS A 57 -8.35 -11.78 4.87
N ASP A 58 -7.65 -10.90 5.55
CA ASP A 58 -8.24 -9.68 6.09
C ASP A 58 -8.50 -8.70 4.94
N ARG A 59 -9.79 -8.50 4.63
CA ARG A 59 -10.24 -7.62 3.57
C ARG A 59 -9.77 -6.16 3.75
N ALA A 60 -9.68 -5.69 5.00
CA ALA A 60 -9.24 -4.33 5.29
C ALA A 60 -7.76 -4.17 4.98
N LEU A 61 -6.92 -5.12 5.41
CA LEU A 61 -5.49 -5.12 5.06
C LEU A 61 -5.27 -5.23 3.56
N VAL A 62 -5.98 -6.11 2.86
CA VAL A 62 -5.88 -6.23 1.40
C VAL A 62 -6.27 -4.93 0.71
N GLY A 63 -7.35 -4.27 1.17
CA GLY A 63 -7.78 -2.99 0.61
C GLY A 63 -6.77 -1.86 0.85
N LEU A 64 -6.28 -1.72 2.08
CA LEU A 64 -5.23 -0.75 2.41
C LEU A 64 -3.95 -1.02 1.62
N GLY A 65 -3.52 -2.28 1.53
CA GLY A 65 -2.34 -2.67 0.75
C GLY A 65 -2.48 -2.34 -0.73
N SER A 66 -3.65 -2.59 -1.32
CA SER A 66 -3.95 -2.16 -2.69
C SER A 66 -3.82 -0.65 -2.86
N TYR A 67 -4.35 0.13 -1.91
CA TYR A 67 -4.22 1.59 -1.94
C TYR A 67 -2.76 2.04 -1.88
N ILE A 68 -1.98 1.46 -0.98
CA ILE A 68 -0.56 1.79 -0.86
C ILE A 68 0.20 1.43 -2.15
N VAL A 69 0.04 0.21 -2.65
CA VAL A 69 0.76 -0.29 -3.84
C VAL A 69 0.42 0.51 -5.10
N ASN A 70 -0.87 0.85 -5.32
CA ASN A 70 -1.34 1.43 -6.57
C ASN A 70 -1.48 2.95 -6.56
N ALA A 71 -1.59 3.58 -5.38
CA ALA A 71 -1.87 5.01 -5.28
C ALA A 71 -0.80 5.82 -4.55
N GLN A 72 0.03 5.18 -3.72
CA GLN A 72 1.03 5.89 -2.91
C GLN A 72 2.47 5.53 -3.24
N ALA A 73 2.80 4.24 -3.27
CA ALA A 73 4.17 3.77 -3.40
C ALA A 73 4.59 3.46 -4.84
N ASP A 74 3.64 3.43 -5.78
CA ASP A 74 3.88 3.15 -7.21
C ASP A 74 4.77 1.92 -7.46
N CYS A 75 4.56 0.85 -6.70
CA CYS A 75 5.33 -0.40 -6.86
C CYS A 75 5.22 -0.95 -8.29
N ASN A 76 4.07 -0.74 -8.87
CA ASN A 76 3.71 -1.10 -10.22
C ASN A 76 4.55 -0.38 -11.29
N GLY A 77 4.99 0.85 -11.07
CA GLY A 77 5.84 1.60 -11.99
C GLY A 77 7.21 0.95 -12.24
N CYS A 78 7.71 0.19 -11.26
CA CYS A 78 8.97 -0.54 -11.39
C CYS A 78 8.79 -2.05 -11.56
N HIS A 79 7.74 -2.63 -10.98
CA HIS A 79 7.57 -4.09 -10.94
C HIS A 79 6.58 -4.64 -11.97
N THR A 80 6.25 -3.86 -12.99
CA THR A 80 5.46 -4.33 -14.14
C THR A 80 6.22 -4.03 -15.42
N SER A 81 6.46 -5.03 -16.24
CA SER A 81 7.07 -4.86 -17.55
C SER A 81 6.34 -5.74 -18.57
N ALA A 82 5.86 -5.11 -19.63
CA ALA A 82 5.35 -5.83 -20.78
C ALA A 82 6.51 -6.07 -21.78
N PRO A 83 6.50 -7.19 -22.53
CA PRO A 83 7.43 -7.41 -23.62
C PRO A 83 7.44 -6.24 -24.61
N LEU A 84 8.59 -5.92 -25.18
CA LEU A 84 8.79 -4.80 -26.12
C LEU A 84 7.86 -4.83 -27.34
N ASN A 85 7.32 -6.00 -27.68
CA ASN A 85 6.39 -6.18 -28.80
C ASN A 85 4.92 -6.04 -28.39
N MET A 86 4.64 -5.81 -27.13
CA MET A 86 3.28 -5.56 -26.67
C MET A 86 2.96 -4.07 -26.84
N PRO A 87 1.73 -3.75 -27.30
CA PRO A 87 1.31 -2.36 -27.35
C PRO A 87 1.35 -1.78 -25.94
N TRP A 88 2.08 -0.70 -25.78
CA TRP A 88 2.12 0.14 -24.57
C TRP A 88 0.75 0.54 -24.04
N LEU A 89 -0.29 0.22 -24.77
CA LEU A 89 -1.65 0.68 -24.56
C LEU A 89 -2.40 -0.04 -23.45
N GLU A 90 -2.00 -1.24 -23.10
CA GLU A 90 -2.75 -1.98 -22.07
C GLU A 90 -2.23 -1.82 -20.67
N TRP A 91 -0.99 -1.36 -20.63
CA TRP A 91 -0.41 -0.87 -19.56
C TRP A 91 0.13 -0.12 -19.66
N VAL A 92 0.11 0.52 -19.36
CA VAL A 92 1.07 1.19 -19.09
C VAL A 92 1.28 1.60 -17.97
N PRO A 93 1.72 0.86 -17.21
CA PRO A 93 2.32 1.54 -16.33
C PRO A 93 3.42 2.20 -16.81
N GLY A 94 4.17 1.76 -17.39
CA GLY A 94 5.26 2.44 -17.84
C GLY A 94 5.04 3.48 -18.88
N GLY A 95 3.86 3.61 -19.39
CA GLY A 95 3.53 4.76 -20.18
C GLY A 95 3.87 5.96 -19.35
N ILE A 96 4.84 6.66 -19.84
CA ILE A 96 5.33 7.85 -19.21
C ILE A 96 4.14 8.78 -19.06
N PRO A 97 3.59 8.95 -17.85
CA PRO A 97 2.38 9.76 -17.64
C PRO A 97 2.60 11.22 -18.05
N TYR A 98 3.84 11.59 -18.22
CA TYR A 98 4.24 12.94 -18.59
C TYR A 98 4.05 13.27 -20.07
N PHE A 99 3.86 12.28 -20.93
CA PHE A 99 3.60 12.50 -22.36
C PHE A 99 2.12 12.47 -22.74
N GLY A 100 1.22 12.63 -21.78
CA GLY A 100 -0.20 12.74 -22.03
C GLY A 100 -0.92 11.44 -22.37
N GLN A 101 -0.20 10.34 -22.44
CA GLN A 101 -0.81 9.03 -22.61
C GLN A 101 -1.00 8.40 -21.24
N ARG A 102 -2.23 8.36 -20.80
CA ARG A 102 -2.59 7.62 -19.59
C ARG A 102 -3.24 6.31 -20.00
N PRO A 103 -2.61 5.19 -19.68
CA PRO A 103 -3.29 3.94 -19.83
C PRO A 103 -4.47 3.90 -18.88
N THR A 104 -5.57 3.51 -19.45
CA THR A 104 -6.82 3.39 -18.70
C THR A 104 -6.98 2.00 -18.09
N ARG A 105 -6.14 1.06 -18.49
CA ARG A 105 -6.18 -0.34 -18.02
C ARG A 105 -4.77 -0.88 -17.84
N VAL A 106 -4.62 -1.73 -16.84
CA VAL A 106 -3.44 -2.56 -16.64
C VAL A 106 -3.64 -3.90 -17.35
N ASN A 107 -2.62 -4.39 -18.04
CA ASN A 107 -2.66 -5.76 -18.53
C ASN A 107 -2.43 -6.75 -17.36
N PRO A 108 -3.43 -7.56 -16.98
CA PRO A 108 -3.32 -8.45 -15.84
C PRO A 108 -2.18 -9.48 -15.95
N GLN A 109 -1.75 -9.80 -17.19
CA GLN A 109 -0.69 -10.78 -17.44
C GLN A 109 0.69 -10.32 -16.98
N TYR A 110 0.87 -9.03 -16.75
CA TYR A 110 2.18 -8.46 -16.40
C TYR A 110 2.16 -7.68 -15.09
N TYR A 111 0.98 -7.51 -14.51
CA TYR A 111 0.81 -6.68 -13.32
C TYR A 111 1.63 -7.21 -12.14
N LEU A 112 2.62 -6.44 -11.70
CA LEU A 112 3.58 -6.78 -10.64
C LEU A 112 4.40 -8.06 -10.90
N GLY A 113 4.45 -8.55 -12.14
CA GLY A 113 5.24 -9.72 -12.53
C GLY A 113 6.74 -9.43 -12.69
N GLY A 114 7.20 -8.21 -12.40
CA GLY A 114 8.60 -7.83 -12.54
C GLY A 114 9.07 -7.64 -13.99
N GLY A 115 10.38 -7.71 -14.20
CA GLY A 115 10.97 -7.71 -15.54
C GLY A 115 11.32 -6.34 -16.10
N GLN A 116 11.18 -5.26 -15.33
CA GLN A 116 11.67 -3.95 -15.75
C GLN A 116 13.22 -3.92 -15.68
N HIS A 117 13.85 -3.55 -16.78
CA HIS A 117 15.30 -3.43 -16.90
C HIS A 117 15.78 -2.02 -16.54
N PHE A 118 16.81 -1.93 -15.73
CA PHE A 118 17.47 -0.69 -15.32
C PHE A 118 18.94 -0.74 -15.77
N THR A 119 19.17 -0.34 -17.01
CA THR A 119 20.48 -0.44 -17.68
C THR A 119 21.26 0.86 -17.71
N SER A 120 20.67 1.97 -17.28
CA SER A 120 21.19 3.32 -17.55
C SER A 120 22.11 3.88 -16.46
N ILE A 121 22.44 3.11 -15.43
CA ILE A 121 23.28 3.59 -14.31
C ILE A 121 24.72 3.19 -14.57
N PRO A 122 25.63 4.14 -14.83
CA PRO A 122 27.02 3.82 -15.07
C PRO A 122 27.65 3.05 -13.90
N GLY A 123 28.31 1.94 -14.20
CA GLY A 123 28.97 1.10 -13.20
C GLY A 123 28.07 0.04 -12.55
N LEU A 124 26.77 0.04 -12.82
CA LEU A 124 25.88 -1.07 -12.45
C LEU A 124 25.68 -2.01 -13.65
N PRO A 125 25.59 -3.33 -13.39
CA PRO A 125 25.07 -4.27 -14.38
C PRO A 125 23.59 -3.99 -14.65
N ASP A 126 23.02 -4.70 -15.61
CA ASP A 126 21.57 -4.68 -15.82
C ASP A 126 20.85 -5.23 -14.56
N ILE A 127 20.09 -4.36 -13.89
CA ILE A 127 19.28 -4.73 -12.75
C ILE A 127 17.85 -4.94 -13.23
N ILE A 128 17.26 -6.06 -12.87
CA ILE A 128 15.90 -6.42 -13.26
C ILE A 128 14.99 -6.45 -12.04
N SER A 129 13.83 -5.79 -12.11
CA SER A 129 12.87 -5.78 -11.01
C SER A 129 12.25 -7.16 -10.77
N ARG A 130 12.02 -7.50 -9.50
CA ARG A 130 11.48 -8.79 -9.08
C ARG A 130 10.01 -8.97 -9.44
N ASN A 131 9.60 -10.22 -9.63
CA ASN A 131 8.21 -10.64 -9.62
C ASN A 131 7.68 -10.57 -8.18
N LEU A 132 6.66 -9.73 -7.95
CA LEU A 132 6.05 -9.54 -6.62
C LEU A 132 4.78 -10.37 -6.42
N THR A 133 4.34 -11.12 -7.42
CA THR A 133 3.13 -11.93 -7.32
C THR A 133 3.35 -13.14 -6.40
N PRO A 134 2.29 -13.72 -5.84
CA PRO A 134 2.43 -14.87 -4.96
C PRO A 134 2.83 -16.12 -5.73
N ASP A 135 3.53 -17.03 -5.05
CA ASP A 135 3.78 -18.40 -5.53
C ASP A 135 2.63 -19.35 -5.15
N LYS A 136 2.81 -20.65 -5.37
CA LYS A 136 1.84 -21.70 -4.99
C LYS A 136 1.54 -21.77 -3.50
N THR A 137 2.40 -21.23 -2.64
CA THR A 137 2.15 -21.16 -1.20
C THR A 137 1.26 -19.99 -0.81
N GLY A 138 0.95 -19.11 -1.76
CA GLY A 138 0.21 -17.86 -1.55
C GLY A 138 1.05 -16.76 -0.94
N ARG A 139 2.38 -16.90 -0.87
CA ARG A 139 3.30 -15.88 -0.38
C ARG A 139 3.88 -15.07 -1.54
N PRO A 140 3.98 -13.74 -1.41
CA PRO A 140 4.50 -12.89 -2.48
C PRO A 140 6.01 -13.07 -2.69
N GLU A 141 6.49 -12.50 -3.79
CA GLU A 141 7.91 -12.42 -4.12
C GLU A 141 8.63 -13.77 -4.04
N GLY A 142 8.09 -14.77 -4.72
CA GLY A 142 8.70 -16.10 -4.78
C GLY A 142 8.61 -16.90 -3.48
N GLY A 143 7.56 -16.66 -2.67
CA GLY A 143 7.29 -17.44 -1.46
C GLY A 143 7.88 -16.85 -0.18
N ARG A 144 8.29 -15.58 -0.17
CA ARG A 144 8.88 -14.93 1.02
C ARG A 144 7.90 -14.89 2.18
N SER A 145 8.41 -15.10 3.37
CA SER A 145 7.68 -14.83 4.61
C SER A 145 7.48 -13.33 4.80
N PHE A 146 6.55 -12.96 5.68
CA PHE A 146 6.36 -11.54 6.02
C PHE A 146 7.61 -10.91 6.62
N GLU A 147 8.33 -11.66 7.45
CA GLU A 147 9.55 -11.21 8.10
C GLU A 147 10.66 -10.89 7.08
N GLU A 148 10.86 -11.78 6.09
CA GLU A 148 11.81 -11.56 4.99
C GLU A 148 11.39 -10.37 4.12
N PHE A 149 10.12 -10.29 3.75
CA PHE A 149 9.56 -9.16 3.00
C PHE A 149 9.77 -7.82 3.73
N ALA A 150 9.42 -7.76 5.02
CA ALA A 150 9.62 -6.57 5.84
C ALA A 150 11.10 -6.22 5.99
N GLN A 151 11.97 -7.21 6.12
CA GLN A 151 13.41 -7.01 6.17
C GLN A 151 13.94 -6.35 4.90
N VAL A 152 13.53 -6.83 3.72
CA VAL A 152 13.91 -6.24 2.43
C VAL A 152 13.48 -4.77 2.36
N LEU A 153 12.23 -4.46 2.69
CA LEU A 153 11.72 -3.08 2.62
C LEU A 153 12.36 -2.14 3.65
N ARG A 154 12.74 -2.64 4.83
CA ARG A 154 13.37 -1.83 5.87
C ARG A 154 14.85 -1.60 5.68
N THR A 155 15.56 -2.57 5.15
CA THR A 155 17.03 -2.57 5.15
C THR A 155 17.64 -2.58 3.76
N GLY A 156 16.83 -2.86 2.74
CA GLY A 156 17.28 -3.00 1.36
C GLY A 156 18.14 -4.25 1.12
N VAL A 157 18.20 -5.20 2.07
CA VAL A 157 19.01 -6.41 1.90
C VAL A 157 18.59 -7.18 0.63
N ASP A 158 19.57 -7.55 -0.19
CA ASP A 158 19.34 -8.44 -1.32
C ASP A 158 19.44 -9.90 -0.86
N LEU A 159 18.30 -10.51 -0.55
CA LEU A 159 18.25 -11.89 -0.08
C LEU A 159 18.57 -12.92 -1.18
N ASP A 160 18.49 -12.53 -2.44
CA ASP A 160 18.79 -13.41 -3.58
C ASP A 160 20.26 -13.36 -4.00
N HIS A 161 21.02 -12.40 -3.49
CA HIS A 161 22.43 -12.24 -3.73
C HIS A 161 22.82 -12.24 -5.24
N LEU A 162 22.00 -11.62 -6.08
CA LEU A 162 22.22 -11.66 -7.54
C LEU A 162 23.42 -10.84 -8.00
N HIS A 163 23.83 -9.84 -7.24
CA HIS A 163 24.91 -8.95 -7.59
C HIS A 163 25.95 -8.81 -6.46
N PRO A 164 26.53 -9.92 -5.97
CA PRO A 164 27.40 -9.88 -4.77
C PRO A 164 28.70 -9.09 -4.97
N ASN A 165 29.13 -8.88 -6.21
CA ASN A 165 30.43 -8.29 -6.56
C ASN A 165 30.28 -6.99 -7.33
N LEU A 166 29.46 -6.06 -6.87
CA LEU A 166 29.38 -4.74 -7.47
C LEU A 166 30.65 -3.92 -7.19
N PRO A 167 31.11 -3.10 -8.18
CA PRO A 167 32.23 -2.21 -7.93
C PRO A 167 31.85 -1.04 -7.00
N PRO A 168 32.78 -0.52 -6.20
CA PRO A 168 32.52 0.68 -5.43
C PRO A 168 32.06 1.84 -6.33
N PRO A 169 31.12 2.69 -5.86
CA PRO A 169 30.59 2.80 -4.50
C PRO A 169 29.39 1.91 -4.17
N PHE A 170 29.05 0.96 -5.02
CA PHE A 170 27.88 0.12 -4.86
C PHE A 170 28.13 -1.00 -3.82
N ASP A 171 27.08 -1.39 -3.13
CA ASP A 171 27.09 -2.49 -2.15
C ASP A 171 26.14 -3.60 -2.64
N GLY A 172 26.72 -4.69 -3.13
CA GLY A 172 25.96 -5.83 -3.67
C GLY A 172 25.15 -6.61 -2.64
N SER A 173 25.31 -6.31 -1.33
CA SER A 173 24.44 -6.88 -0.30
C SER A 173 23.07 -6.20 -0.21
N ARG A 174 22.89 -5.09 -0.93
CA ARG A 174 21.69 -4.26 -0.90
C ARG A 174 21.13 -4.01 -2.28
N LEU A 175 19.82 -3.83 -2.33
CA LEU A 175 19.11 -3.43 -3.54
C LEU A 175 19.55 -2.03 -3.97
N GLN A 176 19.99 -1.89 -5.22
CA GLN A 176 20.59 -0.66 -5.72
C GLN A 176 19.58 0.30 -6.35
N ILE A 177 18.47 -0.20 -6.86
CA ILE A 177 17.47 0.58 -7.60
C ILE A 177 16.22 0.81 -6.76
N MET A 178 15.74 -0.24 -6.07
CA MET A 178 14.55 -0.12 -5.25
C MET A 178 14.75 0.94 -4.16
N PRO A 179 13.82 1.91 -4.03
CA PRO A 179 13.97 3.03 -3.07
C PRO A 179 13.62 2.60 -1.63
N TRP A 180 14.22 1.51 -1.14
CA TRP A 180 14.00 0.99 0.21
C TRP A 180 14.23 2.04 1.32
N PRO A 181 15.13 3.05 1.18
CA PRO A 181 15.25 4.10 2.20
C PRO A 181 13.97 4.91 2.39
N ALA A 182 13.09 4.98 1.38
CA ALA A 182 11.78 5.60 1.53
C ALA A 182 10.81 4.72 2.32
N PHE A 183 10.95 3.40 2.22
CA PHE A 183 10.04 2.44 2.86
C PHE A 183 10.49 1.99 4.25
N GLN A 184 11.74 2.25 4.63
CA GLN A 184 12.31 1.79 5.90
C GLN A 184 11.53 2.23 7.14
N ASN A 185 10.81 3.36 7.05
CA ASN A 185 10.05 3.95 8.15
C ASN A 185 8.53 3.65 8.06
N MET A 186 8.09 2.82 7.14
CA MET A 186 6.68 2.38 7.10
C MET A 186 6.33 1.62 8.38
N THR A 187 5.10 1.76 8.83
CA THR A 187 4.61 0.99 9.99
C THR A 187 4.53 -0.49 9.67
N ASP A 188 4.56 -1.35 10.69
CA ASP A 188 4.33 -2.79 10.49
C ASP A 188 2.94 -3.07 9.93
N HIS A 189 1.97 -2.22 10.25
CA HIS A 189 0.61 -2.30 9.71
C HIS A 189 0.59 -2.06 8.20
N ASP A 190 1.30 -1.03 7.71
CA ASP A 190 1.38 -0.74 6.27
C ASP A 190 2.13 -1.85 5.51
N LEU A 191 3.25 -2.32 6.06
CA LEU A 191 4.01 -3.43 5.46
C LEU A 191 3.16 -4.71 5.42
N ARG A 192 2.39 -4.99 6.48
CA ARG A 192 1.46 -6.12 6.52
C ARG A 192 0.35 -5.95 5.48
N ALA A 193 -0.19 -4.76 5.33
CA ALA A 193 -1.22 -4.48 4.34
C ALA A 193 -0.70 -4.72 2.91
N ILE A 194 0.51 -4.23 2.57
CA ILE A 194 1.15 -4.50 1.28
C ILE A 194 1.31 -6.00 1.07
N TYR A 195 1.86 -6.72 2.04
CA TYR A 195 2.07 -8.16 1.98
C TYR A 195 0.77 -8.94 1.74
N GLU A 196 -0.29 -8.61 2.47
CA GLU A 196 -1.62 -9.24 2.31
C GLU A 196 -2.22 -8.95 0.93
N TYR A 197 -2.04 -7.76 0.40
CA TYR A 197 -2.48 -7.42 -0.95
C TYR A 197 -1.70 -8.21 -2.01
N LEU A 198 -0.37 -8.23 -1.94
CA LEU A 198 0.46 -9.00 -2.87
C LEU A 198 0.16 -10.51 -2.80
N SER A 199 -0.22 -11.02 -1.64
CA SER A 199 -0.66 -12.40 -1.46
C SER A 199 -2.08 -12.67 -2.01
N ALA A 200 -2.85 -11.62 -2.32
CA ALA A 200 -4.23 -11.74 -2.79
C ALA A 200 -4.38 -11.61 -4.31
N ILE A 201 -3.34 -11.13 -5.01
CA ILE A 201 -3.35 -10.99 -6.47
C ILE A 201 -3.05 -12.33 -7.15
N PRO A 202 -3.38 -12.50 -8.45
CA PRO A 202 -3.03 -13.71 -9.19
C PRO A 202 -1.52 -13.95 -9.28
N CYS A 203 -1.11 -15.21 -9.21
CA CYS A 203 0.27 -15.61 -9.51
C CYS A 203 0.58 -15.38 -10.99
N ILE A 204 1.78 -14.89 -11.27
CA ILE A 204 2.36 -14.82 -12.61
C ILE A 204 3.63 -15.66 -12.62
N GLU A 205 3.67 -16.69 -13.43
CA GLU A 205 4.79 -17.64 -13.46
C GLU A 205 6.09 -17.00 -13.95
N GLY A 206 5.97 -16.07 -14.89
CA GLY A 206 7.14 -15.42 -15.47
C GLY A 206 7.93 -16.35 -16.40
N PRO A 207 9.22 -16.04 -16.67
CA PRO A 207 10.10 -16.87 -17.50
C PRO A 207 10.37 -18.23 -16.82
N PRO A 208 10.69 -19.29 -17.58
CA PRO A 208 11.03 -20.59 -17.01
C PRO A 208 12.24 -20.54 -16.06
N ALA A 209 12.23 -21.37 -15.01
CA ALA A 209 13.41 -21.57 -14.16
C ALA A 209 14.63 -22.00 -15.01
N PRO A 210 15.86 -21.59 -14.64
CA PRO A 210 16.27 -20.95 -13.38
C PRO A 210 16.27 -19.40 -13.41
N ASN A 211 15.35 -18.76 -14.06
CA ASN A 211 15.26 -17.30 -14.13
C ASN A 211 14.86 -16.72 -12.76
N PRO A 212 15.50 -15.64 -12.26
CA PRO A 212 15.15 -15.02 -10.97
C PRO A 212 13.76 -14.38 -10.93
N LEU A 213 13.11 -14.23 -12.08
CA LEU A 213 11.72 -13.77 -12.18
C LEU A 213 10.72 -14.92 -12.19
N HIS A 214 11.22 -16.16 -12.24
CA HIS A 214 10.34 -17.34 -12.18
C HIS A 214 9.63 -17.42 -10.85
N ASN A 215 8.34 -17.69 -10.92
CA ASN A 215 7.50 -17.90 -9.76
C ASN A 215 6.77 -19.24 -9.94
N ASP A 216 6.80 -20.08 -8.92
CA ASP A 216 6.16 -21.39 -8.97
C ASP A 216 4.66 -21.23 -8.64
N CYS A 217 3.82 -21.16 -9.65
CA CYS A 217 2.38 -20.97 -9.49
C CYS A 217 1.59 -22.28 -9.20
N GLN A 218 2.22 -23.47 -9.32
CA GLN A 218 1.55 -24.78 -9.21
C GLN A 218 2.23 -25.71 -8.21
#